data_683f21402b70958dbec58eb52cb4815b
#
_entry.id   683f21402b70958dbec58eb52cb4815b
#
_cell.length_a   1.000
_cell.length_b   1.000
_cell.length_c   1.000
_cell.angle_alpha   90.00
_cell.angle_beta   90.00
_cell.angle_gamma   90.00
#
_symmetry.space_group_name_H-M   'P 1'
#
loop_
_entity.id
_entity.type
_entity.pdbx_description
1 polymer ?
#
loop_
_entity_poly.entity_id
_entity_poly.type
_entity_poly.pdbx_seq_one_letter_code
_entity_poly.pdbx_strand_id
1 'polypeptide(L)'
;ETFSDGRTVLLERIEGDHHEPWTWIKEHGKGKVFYTAYGHDERTWNNPGFHQLMKQGILWAVNDEVRKQWADFRKEIPTLIYREEANIPNYEKRNPVPKYQEPLSPEESKKLIQVPVGFDLELFASEPDIINPIAMDWDERGRLWVIETVDYPNSVRDEEGVGDDRIKICEDTDGDGKADKFTV
;
A
#
# COMPACT_ATOMS: atom_id res chain seq x y z
N GLU A 1 10.02 29.19 -4.48
CA GLU A 1 9.27 28.18 -5.28
C GLU A 1 7.95 28.80 -5.71
N THR A 2 7.72 28.87 -7.02
CA THR A 2 6.45 29.32 -7.58
C THR A 2 5.45 28.18 -7.49
N PHE A 3 4.57 28.27 -6.53
CA PHE A 3 3.43 27.37 -6.47
C PHE A 3 2.44 27.72 -7.58
N SER A 4 1.86 26.70 -8.24
CA SER A 4 0.88 26.90 -9.31
C SER A 4 -0.37 27.62 -8.82
N ASP A 5 -0.90 28.55 -9.60
CA ASP A 5 -2.13 29.32 -9.29
C ASP A 5 -3.37 28.43 -9.07
N GLY A 6 -4.37 28.99 -8.44
CA GLY A 6 -5.69 28.36 -8.28
C GLY A 6 -5.85 27.45 -7.08
N ARG A 7 -4.97 27.56 -6.07
CA ARG A 7 -5.16 26.87 -4.78
C ARG A 7 -5.90 27.76 -3.78
N THR A 8 -6.75 27.13 -2.98
CA THR A 8 -7.29 27.72 -1.76
C THR A 8 -6.53 27.16 -0.57
N VAL A 9 -5.75 27.99 0.09
CA VAL A 9 -5.00 27.61 1.29
C VAL A 9 -5.96 27.54 2.47
N LEU A 10 -5.94 26.43 3.18
CA LEU A 10 -6.76 26.18 4.37
C LEU A 10 -5.97 26.35 5.66
N LEU A 11 -4.71 25.93 5.66
CA LEU A 11 -3.79 26.04 6.79
C LEU A 11 -2.40 26.42 6.29
N GLU A 12 -1.74 27.27 7.06
CA GLU A 12 -0.35 27.69 6.83
C GLU A 12 0.53 27.32 8.02
N ARG A 13 1.77 27.00 7.72
CA ARG A 13 2.85 27.01 8.69
C ARG A 13 3.51 28.38 8.64
N ILE A 14 3.66 29.01 9.79
CA ILE A 14 4.23 30.35 9.91
C ILE A 14 5.50 30.28 10.76
N GLU A 15 6.63 30.70 10.19
CA GLU A 15 7.90 30.83 10.91
C GLU A 15 8.47 32.24 10.65
N GLY A 16 8.31 33.13 11.62
CA GLY A 16 8.64 34.54 11.43
C GLY A 16 7.81 35.14 10.30
N ASP A 17 8.48 35.70 9.28
CA ASP A 17 7.82 36.26 8.09
C ASP A 17 7.61 35.23 6.97
N HIS A 18 7.97 33.96 7.20
CA HIS A 18 7.81 32.90 6.21
C HIS A 18 6.47 32.21 6.39
N HIS A 19 5.64 32.24 5.34
CA HIS A 19 4.33 31.59 5.26
C HIS A 19 4.39 30.45 4.25
N GLU A 20 4.12 29.23 4.71
CA GLU A 20 4.11 28.04 3.88
C GLU A 20 2.71 27.41 3.84
N PRO A 21 2.10 27.23 2.65
CA PRO A 21 0.83 26.52 2.51
C PRO A 21 0.95 25.06 2.95
N TRP A 22 0.42 24.73 4.13
CA TRP A 22 0.56 23.41 4.73
C TRP A 22 -0.61 22.47 4.40
N THR A 23 -1.80 23.04 4.22
CA THR A 23 -2.99 22.32 3.74
C THR A 23 -3.74 23.21 2.76
N TRP A 24 -4.09 22.66 1.60
CA TRP A 24 -4.80 23.40 0.57
C TRP A 24 -5.68 22.48 -0.29
N ILE A 25 -6.62 23.09 -1.00
CA ILE A 25 -7.47 22.45 -1.98
C ILE A 25 -7.33 23.13 -3.34
N LYS A 26 -7.60 22.36 -4.41
CA LYS A 26 -7.58 22.86 -5.79
C LYS A 26 -8.56 22.06 -6.64
N GLU A 27 -9.23 22.72 -7.57
CA GLU A 27 -9.90 22.05 -8.68
C GLU A 27 -8.93 21.93 -9.85
N HIS A 28 -8.90 20.76 -10.49
CA HIS A 28 -8.05 20.47 -11.64
C HIS A 28 -8.88 19.73 -12.71
N GLY A 29 -9.28 20.45 -13.78
CA GLY A 29 -10.21 19.93 -14.75
C GLY A 29 -11.56 19.57 -14.10
N LYS A 30 -11.95 18.30 -14.21
CA LYS A 30 -13.14 17.76 -13.54
C LYS A 30 -12.84 17.15 -12.16
N GLY A 31 -11.59 17.11 -11.77
CA GLY A 31 -11.14 16.51 -10.51
C GLY A 31 -10.92 17.55 -9.42
N LYS A 32 -10.82 17.06 -8.19
CA LYS A 32 -10.52 17.86 -7.00
C LYS A 32 -9.32 17.30 -6.29
N VAL A 33 -8.44 18.17 -5.82
CA VAL A 33 -7.22 17.84 -5.09
C VAL A 33 -7.30 18.42 -3.69
N PHE A 34 -7.18 17.57 -2.70
CA PHE A 34 -6.93 17.94 -1.32
C PHE A 34 -5.50 17.54 -0.97
N TYR A 35 -4.73 18.44 -0.43
CA TYR A 35 -3.35 18.22 -0.02
C TYR A 35 -3.17 18.62 1.44
N THR A 36 -2.37 17.88 2.16
CA THR A 36 -1.85 18.26 3.46
C THR A 36 -0.42 17.75 3.65
N ALA A 37 0.43 18.57 4.25
CA ALA A 37 1.80 18.21 4.62
C ALA A 37 1.87 17.51 5.98
N TYR A 38 0.75 17.37 6.69
CA TYR A 38 0.68 16.58 7.92
C TYR A 38 0.70 15.07 7.60
N GLY A 39 1.12 14.25 8.56
CA GLY A 39 1.02 12.78 8.46
C GLY A 39 2.35 12.05 8.50
N HIS A 40 3.43 12.72 8.94
CA HIS A 40 4.77 12.14 8.98
C HIS A 40 4.91 11.01 10.00
N ASP A 41 4.29 11.15 11.18
CA ASP A 41 4.45 10.22 12.29
C ASP A 41 3.17 10.00 13.11
N GLU A 42 3.25 9.10 14.09
CA GLU A 42 2.16 8.72 14.98
C GLU A 42 1.58 9.88 15.80
N ARG A 43 2.35 10.92 16.10
CA ARG A 43 1.85 12.09 16.83
C ARG A 43 0.74 12.79 16.03
N THR A 44 0.93 12.83 14.72
CA THR A 44 -0.09 13.35 13.79
C THR A 44 -1.24 12.35 13.65
N TRP A 45 -0.92 11.08 13.41
CA TRP A 45 -1.94 10.04 13.21
C TRP A 45 -2.79 9.76 14.46
N ASN A 46 -2.29 9.99 15.66
CA ASN A 46 -3.05 9.87 16.89
C ASN A 46 -3.89 11.13 17.22
N ASN A 47 -3.80 12.17 16.41
CA ASN A 47 -4.52 13.42 16.64
C ASN A 47 -5.94 13.38 16.04
N PRO A 48 -7.01 13.49 16.85
CA PRO A 48 -8.38 13.48 16.33
C PRO A 48 -8.69 14.62 15.34
N GLY A 49 -8.03 15.77 15.48
CA GLY A 49 -8.14 16.90 14.54
C GLY A 49 -7.60 16.55 13.17
N PHE A 50 -6.49 15.78 13.10
CA PHE A 50 -5.96 15.29 11.83
C PHE A 50 -6.92 14.30 11.17
N HIS A 51 -7.51 13.37 11.92
CA HIS A 51 -8.52 12.45 11.39
C HIS A 51 -9.72 13.20 10.82
N GLN A 52 -10.18 14.25 11.50
CA GLN A 52 -11.27 15.08 11.01
C GLN A 52 -10.89 15.84 9.74
N LEU A 53 -9.67 16.38 9.69
CA LEU A 53 -9.14 17.06 8.51
C LEU A 53 -9.11 16.12 7.29
N MET A 54 -8.55 14.92 7.44
CA MET A 54 -8.50 13.90 6.40
C MET A 54 -9.90 13.49 5.94
N LYS A 55 -10.81 13.24 6.89
CA LYS A 55 -12.20 12.90 6.58
C LYS A 55 -12.89 13.98 5.75
N GLN A 56 -12.76 15.25 6.14
CA GLN A 56 -13.38 16.34 5.41
C GLN A 56 -12.74 16.56 4.04
N GLY A 57 -11.41 16.43 3.93
CA GLY A 57 -10.71 16.51 2.66
C GLY A 57 -11.18 15.44 1.66
N ILE A 58 -11.29 14.19 2.11
CA ILE A 58 -11.82 13.09 1.30
C ILE A 58 -13.27 13.35 0.88
N LEU A 59 -14.13 13.68 1.84
CA LEU A 59 -15.55 13.96 1.57
C LEU A 59 -15.76 15.15 0.63
N TRP A 60 -14.88 16.11 0.64
CA TRP A 60 -14.91 17.23 -0.30
C TRP A 60 -14.46 16.80 -1.70
N ALA A 61 -13.44 15.94 -1.79
CA ALA A 61 -12.86 15.52 -3.07
C ALA A 61 -13.75 14.53 -3.84
N VAL A 62 -14.50 13.66 -3.16
CA VAL A 62 -15.34 12.64 -3.80
C VAL A 62 -16.78 13.15 -4.05
N ASN A 63 -17.36 12.76 -5.17
CA ASN A 63 -18.77 13.02 -5.51
C ASN A 63 -19.70 11.94 -4.94
N ASP A 64 -21.03 12.15 -5.07
CA ASP A 64 -22.01 11.22 -4.50
C ASP A 64 -22.05 9.87 -5.20
N GLU A 65 -21.71 9.81 -6.47
CA GLU A 65 -21.60 8.55 -7.23
C GLU A 65 -20.47 7.68 -6.68
N VAL A 66 -19.28 8.27 -6.50
CA VAL A 66 -18.13 7.56 -5.91
C VAL A 66 -18.44 7.12 -4.46
N ARG A 67 -19.15 7.94 -3.68
CA ARG A 67 -19.58 7.56 -2.32
C ARG A 67 -20.50 6.34 -2.33
N LYS A 68 -21.43 6.27 -3.30
CA LYS A 68 -22.34 5.14 -3.46
C LYS A 68 -21.56 3.88 -3.87
N GLN A 69 -20.69 3.99 -4.88
CA GLN A 69 -19.83 2.89 -5.32
C GLN A 69 -18.97 2.35 -4.16
N TRP A 70 -18.40 3.22 -3.35
CA TRP A 70 -17.65 2.85 -2.16
C TRP A 70 -18.52 2.14 -1.11
N ALA A 71 -19.75 2.62 -0.89
CA ALA A 71 -20.67 1.99 0.06
C ALA A 71 -21.06 0.58 -0.36
N ASP A 72 -21.16 0.31 -1.66
CA ASP A 72 -21.42 -1.01 -2.20
C ASP A 72 -20.18 -1.90 -2.13
N PHE A 73 -19.02 -1.41 -2.54
CA PHE A 73 -17.75 -2.12 -2.46
C PHE A 73 -17.38 -2.53 -1.02
N ARG A 74 -17.64 -1.69 -0.03
CA ARG A 74 -17.38 -2.02 1.38
C ARG A 74 -18.06 -3.28 1.88
N LYS A 75 -19.15 -3.70 1.27
CA LYS A 75 -19.86 -4.94 1.64
C LYS A 75 -19.09 -6.20 1.20
N GLU A 76 -18.20 -6.04 0.22
CA GLU A 76 -17.39 -7.12 -0.36
C GLU A 76 -15.99 -7.20 0.27
N ILE A 77 -15.61 -6.18 1.07
CA ILE A 77 -14.30 -6.15 1.73
C ILE A 77 -14.25 -7.24 2.82
N PRO A 78 -13.25 -8.13 2.80
CA PRO A 78 -13.05 -9.10 3.86
C PRO A 78 -12.87 -8.45 5.22
N THR A 79 -13.37 -9.10 6.27
CA THR A 79 -13.12 -8.64 7.64
C THR A 79 -11.68 -8.90 8.01
N LEU A 80 -10.93 -7.82 8.32
CA LEU A 80 -9.54 -7.93 8.76
C LEU A 80 -9.49 -8.40 10.22
N ILE A 81 -8.76 -9.46 10.48
CA ILE A 81 -8.53 -10.01 11.81
C ILE A 81 -7.16 -9.56 12.28
N TYR A 82 -7.10 -8.98 13.48
CA TYR A 82 -5.86 -8.52 14.09
C TYR A 82 -5.53 -9.34 15.32
N ARG A 83 -4.30 -9.83 15.37
CA ARG A 83 -3.76 -10.50 16.56
C ARG A 83 -3.09 -9.48 17.47
N GLU A 84 -3.32 -9.60 18.77
CA GLU A 84 -2.62 -8.81 19.78
C GLU A 84 -1.26 -9.43 20.15
N GLU A 85 -1.16 -10.75 19.99
CA GLU A 85 0.05 -11.53 20.26
C GLU A 85 0.66 -11.97 18.92
N ALA A 86 1.57 -11.18 18.38
CA ALA A 86 2.37 -11.61 17.25
C ALA A 86 3.79 -11.95 17.77
N ASN A 87 4.37 -13.04 17.25
CA ASN A 87 5.79 -13.37 17.47
C ASN A 87 6.73 -12.42 16.72
N ILE A 88 6.26 -11.21 16.45
CA ILE A 88 7.06 -10.19 15.78
C ILE A 88 7.58 -9.24 16.85
N PRO A 89 8.90 -9.10 16.99
CA PRO A 89 9.47 -8.23 18.00
C PRO A 89 9.07 -6.77 17.78
N ASN A 90 8.68 -6.09 18.85
CA ASN A 90 8.45 -4.65 18.82
C ASN A 90 9.79 -3.90 18.87
N TYR A 91 10.51 -3.88 17.76
CA TYR A 91 11.85 -3.27 17.65
C TYR A 91 11.85 -1.78 17.99
N GLU A 92 10.78 -1.07 17.68
CA GLU A 92 10.65 0.37 17.91
C GLU A 92 10.08 0.69 19.30
N LYS A 93 9.83 -0.33 20.12
CA LYS A 93 9.23 -0.18 21.45
C LYS A 93 7.97 0.68 21.47
N ARG A 94 7.13 0.53 20.45
CA ARG A 94 5.86 1.27 20.30
C ARG A 94 4.92 0.95 21.48
N ASN A 95 4.21 1.97 21.93
CA ASN A 95 3.13 1.83 22.90
C ASN A 95 1.89 2.60 22.40
N PRO A 96 0.75 1.95 22.13
CA PRO A 96 0.53 0.51 22.27
C PRO A 96 1.34 -0.34 21.29
N VAL A 97 1.57 -1.60 21.65
CA VAL A 97 2.23 -2.58 20.77
C VAL A 97 1.44 -2.67 19.46
N PRO A 98 2.11 -2.67 18.29
CA PRO A 98 1.43 -2.81 17.02
C PRO A 98 0.59 -4.07 16.96
N LYS A 99 -0.63 -3.95 16.43
CA LYS A 99 -1.46 -5.10 16.11
C LYS A 99 -1.10 -5.60 14.72
N TYR A 100 -1.01 -6.90 14.57
CA TYR A 100 -0.70 -7.51 13.28
C TYR A 100 -1.97 -8.07 12.66
N GLN A 101 -2.17 -7.78 11.39
CA GLN A 101 -3.24 -8.35 10.62
C GLN A 101 -2.91 -9.79 10.30
N GLU A 102 -3.86 -10.69 10.47
CA GLU A 102 -3.74 -12.05 9.94
C GLU A 102 -3.63 -12.03 8.41
N PRO A 103 -2.81 -12.91 7.83
CA PRO A 103 -2.73 -13.04 6.38
C PRO A 103 -4.10 -13.33 5.78
N LEU A 104 -4.41 -12.66 4.70
CA LEU A 104 -5.57 -12.97 3.86
C LEU A 104 -5.18 -14.03 2.82
N SER A 105 -6.15 -14.79 2.35
CA SER A 105 -5.93 -15.59 1.13
C SER A 105 -5.63 -14.66 -0.06
N PRO A 106 -4.95 -15.17 -1.11
CA PRO A 106 -4.68 -14.37 -2.32
C PRO A 106 -5.95 -13.78 -2.93
N GLU A 107 -7.04 -14.53 -2.95
CA GLU A 107 -8.35 -14.12 -3.48
C GLU A 107 -9.00 -13.02 -2.63
N GLU A 108 -8.85 -13.08 -1.31
CA GLU A 108 -9.33 -12.04 -0.40
C GLU A 108 -8.47 -10.79 -0.50
N SER A 109 -7.15 -10.94 -0.57
CA SER A 109 -6.20 -9.84 -0.76
C SER A 109 -6.46 -9.10 -2.08
N LYS A 110 -6.71 -9.83 -3.17
CA LYS A 110 -7.08 -9.27 -4.48
C LYS A 110 -8.26 -8.31 -4.40
N LYS A 111 -9.28 -8.60 -3.59
CA LYS A 111 -10.47 -7.74 -3.41
C LYS A 111 -10.17 -6.39 -2.77
N LEU A 112 -9.04 -6.25 -2.08
CA LEU A 112 -8.61 -5.00 -1.44
C LEU A 112 -7.77 -4.11 -2.34
N ILE A 113 -7.35 -4.61 -3.50
CA ILE A 113 -6.49 -3.88 -4.43
C ILE A 113 -7.37 -3.14 -5.44
N GLN A 114 -7.19 -1.82 -5.56
CA GLN A 114 -7.83 -1.01 -6.57
C GLN A 114 -6.88 -0.75 -7.73
N VAL A 115 -7.37 -0.94 -8.94
CA VAL A 115 -6.66 -0.59 -10.18
C VAL A 115 -7.37 0.57 -10.90
N PRO A 116 -6.66 1.34 -11.75
CA PRO A 116 -7.28 2.39 -12.54
C PRO A 116 -8.37 1.86 -13.48
N VAL A 117 -9.30 2.74 -13.86
CA VAL A 117 -10.36 2.41 -14.81
C VAL A 117 -9.76 1.91 -16.13
N GLY A 118 -10.22 0.77 -16.60
CA GLY A 118 -9.74 0.12 -17.83
C GLY A 118 -8.63 -0.91 -17.59
N PHE A 119 -8.29 -1.17 -16.33
CA PHE A 119 -7.39 -2.25 -15.93
C PHE A 119 -8.13 -3.27 -15.07
N ASP A 120 -7.80 -4.53 -15.27
CA ASP A 120 -8.22 -5.63 -14.43
C ASP A 120 -7.02 -6.17 -13.66
N LEU A 121 -7.27 -6.70 -12.46
CA LEU A 121 -6.25 -7.31 -11.62
C LEU A 121 -6.42 -8.82 -11.68
N GLU A 122 -5.38 -9.52 -12.09
CA GLU A 122 -5.35 -10.97 -12.09
C GLU A 122 -4.27 -11.51 -11.14
N LEU A 123 -4.53 -12.67 -10.55
CA LEU A 123 -3.59 -13.35 -9.69
C LEU A 123 -2.69 -14.25 -10.55
N PHE A 124 -1.46 -13.81 -10.79
CA PHE A 124 -0.49 -14.54 -11.59
C PHE A 124 0.22 -15.64 -10.80
N ALA A 125 0.64 -15.34 -9.57
CA ALA A 125 1.27 -16.31 -8.67
C ALA A 125 1.08 -15.87 -7.21
N SER A 126 1.15 -16.81 -6.27
CA SER A 126 1.02 -16.58 -4.85
C SER A 126 1.79 -17.61 -4.04
N GLU A 127 1.75 -17.49 -2.73
CA GLU A 127 2.22 -18.56 -1.84
C GLU A 127 1.40 -19.85 -2.04
N PRO A 128 2.04 -21.02 -1.95
CA PRO A 128 3.43 -21.25 -1.54
C PRO A 128 4.47 -21.17 -2.68
N ASP A 129 4.06 -20.89 -3.90
CA ASP A 129 4.93 -20.92 -5.06
C ASP A 129 5.88 -19.72 -5.13
N ILE A 130 5.45 -18.57 -4.58
CA ILE A 130 6.27 -17.37 -4.36
C ILE A 130 6.24 -17.02 -2.88
N ILE A 131 7.42 -16.79 -2.29
CA ILE A 131 7.57 -16.46 -0.87
C ILE A 131 8.34 -15.15 -0.72
N ASN A 132 7.75 -14.19 0.00
CA ASN A 132 8.37 -12.91 0.34
C ASN A 132 9.12 -12.23 -0.82
N PRO A 133 8.45 -11.92 -1.93
CA PRO A 133 9.08 -11.31 -3.10
C PRO A 133 9.48 -9.85 -2.79
N ILE A 134 10.72 -9.49 -3.13
CA ILE A 134 11.25 -8.11 -2.91
C ILE A 134 11.51 -7.36 -4.21
N ALA A 135 11.67 -8.06 -5.31
CA ALA A 135 11.80 -7.47 -6.65
C ALA A 135 11.32 -8.45 -7.71
N MET A 136 10.86 -7.91 -8.83
CA MET A 136 10.45 -8.71 -9.99
C MET A 136 10.66 -7.93 -11.28
N ASP A 137 10.89 -8.69 -12.37
CA ASP A 137 10.97 -8.14 -13.74
C ASP A 137 10.59 -9.22 -14.75
N TRP A 138 10.26 -8.81 -15.96
CA TRP A 138 9.90 -9.70 -17.07
C TRP A 138 11.05 -9.80 -18.06
N ASP A 139 11.30 -11.01 -18.54
CA ASP A 139 12.24 -11.21 -19.64
C ASP A 139 11.55 -11.11 -21.02
N GLU A 140 12.37 -11.16 -22.09
CA GLU A 140 11.90 -11.08 -23.47
C GLU A 140 11.03 -12.26 -23.93
N ARG A 141 10.93 -13.32 -23.11
CA ARG A 141 10.07 -14.48 -23.35
C ARG A 141 8.75 -14.40 -22.57
N GLY A 142 8.54 -13.31 -21.81
CA GLY A 142 7.37 -13.14 -20.97
C GLY A 142 7.39 -13.95 -19.69
N ARG A 143 8.56 -14.40 -19.23
CA ARG A 143 8.71 -15.07 -17.94
C ARG A 143 8.96 -14.06 -16.83
N LEU A 144 8.30 -14.23 -15.70
CA LEU A 144 8.49 -13.38 -14.54
C LEU A 144 9.66 -13.90 -13.69
N TRP A 145 10.66 -13.05 -13.50
CA TRP A 145 11.78 -13.28 -12.59
C TRP A 145 11.51 -12.60 -11.27
N VAL A 146 11.62 -13.35 -10.19
CA VAL A 146 11.30 -12.90 -8.83
C VAL A 146 12.51 -13.13 -7.93
N ILE A 147 12.89 -12.10 -7.17
CA ILE A 147 13.86 -12.24 -6.07
C ILE A 147 13.06 -12.47 -4.79
N GLU A 148 13.29 -13.61 -4.16
CA GLU A 148 12.70 -13.98 -2.89
C GLU A 148 13.70 -13.81 -1.75
N THR A 149 13.31 -13.09 -0.71
CA THR A 149 14.09 -12.96 0.53
C THR A 149 13.42 -13.78 1.61
N VAL A 150 13.88 -15.01 1.78
CA VAL A 150 13.28 -15.96 2.73
C VAL A 150 13.90 -15.80 4.13
N ASP A 151 15.18 -15.48 4.20
CA ASP A 151 15.92 -15.39 5.45
C ASP A 151 15.71 -14.06 6.19
N TYR A 152 15.76 -12.94 5.51
CA TYR A 152 15.61 -11.62 6.13
C TYR A 152 14.15 -11.29 6.46
N PRO A 153 13.84 -10.72 7.62
CA PRO A 153 14.74 -10.32 8.72
C PRO A 153 14.91 -11.40 9.81
N ASN A 154 14.40 -12.61 9.60
CA ASN A 154 14.20 -13.60 10.66
C ASN A 154 15.42 -14.49 10.91
N SER A 155 16.25 -14.74 9.92
CA SER A 155 17.46 -15.54 10.04
C SER A 155 18.60 -14.95 9.23
N VAL A 156 19.55 -14.33 9.90
CA VAL A 156 20.84 -14.00 9.29
C VAL A 156 21.73 -15.23 9.43
N ARG A 157 22.17 -15.78 8.31
CA ARG A 157 23.06 -16.94 8.28
C ARG A 157 24.49 -16.46 8.14
N ASP A 158 25.33 -16.78 9.12
CA ASP A 158 26.74 -16.38 9.14
C ASP A 158 27.65 -17.33 8.30
N GLU A 159 27.10 -18.46 7.85
CA GLU A 159 27.82 -19.46 7.07
C GLU A 159 27.54 -19.29 5.56
N GLU A 160 28.60 -19.28 4.77
CA GLU A 160 28.52 -19.20 3.32
C GLU A 160 27.79 -20.43 2.74
N GLY A 161 26.83 -20.19 1.83
CA GLY A 161 26.10 -21.22 1.11
C GLY A 161 24.92 -21.86 1.83
N VAL A 162 24.53 -21.37 3.01
CA VAL A 162 23.33 -21.86 3.73
C VAL A 162 22.13 -20.92 3.66
N GLY A 163 22.20 -19.86 2.87
CA GLY A 163 21.08 -18.93 2.65
C GLY A 163 19.97 -19.55 1.84
N ASP A 164 18.73 -19.17 2.16
CA ASP A 164 17.51 -19.59 1.44
C ASP A 164 16.98 -18.52 0.48
N ASP A 165 17.63 -17.35 0.41
CA ASP A 165 17.29 -16.30 -0.55
C ASP A 165 17.60 -16.80 -1.97
N ARG A 166 16.72 -16.51 -2.91
CA ARG A 166 16.80 -17.10 -4.24
C ARG A 166 16.18 -16.23 -5.34
N ILE A 167 16.53 -16.54 -6.57
CA ILE A 167 15.87 -16.04 -7.76
C ILE A 167 14.98 -17.14 -8.31
N LYS A 168 13.72 -16.83 -8.53
CA LYS A 168 12.73 -17.76 -9.09
C LYS A 168 12.23 -17.26 -10.44
N ILE A 169 12.09 -18.17 -11.40
CA ILE A 169 11.47 -17.90 -12.70
C ILE A 169 10.08 -18.53 -12.69
N CYS A 170 9.07 -17.72 -12.95
CA CYS A 170 7.67 -18.11 -13.02
C CYS A 170 7.21 -18.03 -14.48
N GLU A 171 6.68 -19.11 -15.00
CA GLU A 171 6.24 -19.24 -16.38
C GLU A 171 4.74 -19.61 -16.41
N ASP A 172 3.99 -18.94 -17.26
CA ASP A 172 2.65 -19.34 -17.70
C ASP A 172 2.84 -20.13 -19.00
N THR A 173 2.72 -21.47 -18.95
CA THR A 173 3.02 -22.31 -20.09
C THR A 173 1.83 -22.63 -20.96
N ASP A 174 0.61 -22.42 -20.46
CA ASP A 174 -0.64 -22.69 -21.18
C ASP A 174 -1.40 -21.43 -21.62
N GLY A 175 -0.95 -20.23 -21.15
CA GLY A 175 -1.47 -18.93 -21.57
C GLY A 175 -2.78 -18.55 -20.89
N ASP A 176 -3.05 -19.06 -19.69
CA ASP A 176 -4.25 -18.76 -18.93
C ASP A 176 -4.11 -17.51 -18.03
N GLY A 177 -2.93 -16.89 -18.01
CA GLY A 177 -2.61 -15.72 -17.20
C GLY A 177 -2.10 -16.04 -15.80
N LYS A 178 -1.80 -17.32 -15.51
CA LYS A 178 -1.25 -17.77 -14.23
C LYS A 178 0.03 -18.56 -14.45
N ALA A 179 0.96 -18.41 -13.53
CA ALA A 179 2.17 -19.23 -13.56
C ALA A 179 1.85 -20.67 -13.13
N ASP A 180 2.26 -21.62 -13.94
CA ASP A 180 2.11 -23.05 -13.73
C ASP A 180 3.44 -23.79 -13.65
N LYS A 181 4.55 -23.10 -13.92
CA LYS A 181 5.91 -23.64 -13.83
C LYS A 181 6.84 -22.68 -13.10
N PHE A 182 7.52 -23.23 -12.09
CA PHE A 182 8.44 -22.50 -11.23
C PHE A 182 9.82 -23.15 -11.24
N THR A 183 10.86 -22.34 -11.48
CA THR A 183 12.26 -22.80 -11.50
C THR A 183 13.10 -21.89 -10.59
N VAL A 184 13.91 -22.49 -9.73
CA VAL A 184 14.87 -21.79 -8.86
C VAL A 184 16.25 -21.83 -9.51
#